data_aa91a1fd7928f9817f3c50fe0b359dd0
#
_entry.id   aa91a1fd7928f9817f3c50fe0b359dd0
#
_cell.length_a   1.000
_cell.length_b   1.000
_cell.length_c   1.000
_cell.angle_alpha   90.00
_cell.angle_beta   90.00
_cell.angle_gamma   90.00
#
_symmetry.space_group_name_H-M   'P 1'
#
loop_
_entity.id
_entity.type
_entity.pdbx_description
1 polymer ?
#
loop_
_entity_poly.entity_id
_entity_poly.type
_entity_poly.pdbx_seq_one_letter_code
_entity_poly.pdbx_strand_id
1 'polypeptide(L)'
;MHLTDPIADMLTRIRNGNMARHTEVKVPFSKIKESMASILKNEGYIAGYEIKEEGNIRDIVITLKYMDGDAVIKGLKRISKPGRRVYTSVENLPKVLGGLGIAIVSTPKGVIIDKECRKHNVGGEVLCYVW
;
A
#
# COMPACT_ATOMS: atom_id res chain seq x y z
N MET A 1 10.50 -4.59 -24.05
CA MET A 1 9.44 -5.21 -23.21
C MET A 1 9.08 -4.26 -22.10
N HIS A 2 7.79 -3.96 -21.97
CA HIS A 2 7.32 -3.13 -20.87
C HIS A 2 6.92 -4.00 -19.69
N LEU A 3 7.55 -3.75 -18.54
CA LEU A 3 7.15 -4.35 -17.29
C LEU A 3 6.10 -3.46 -16.63
N THR A 4 4.91 -3.99 -16.41
CA THR A 4 3.87 -3.26 -15.68
C THR A 4 4.07 -3.44 -14.18
N ASP A 5 3.75 -2.39 -13.43
CA ASP A 5 3.79 -2.42 -11.97
C ASP A 5 2.49 -1.85 -11.42
N PRO A 6 1.45 -2.70 -11.27
CA PRO A 6 0.15 -2.25 -10.77
C PRO A 6 0.21 -1.64 -9.36
N ILE A 7 1.14 -2.12 -8.53
CA ILE A 7 1.32 -1.57 -7.18
C ILE A 7 1.88 -0.15 -7.26
N ALA A 8 2.92 0.07 -8.08
CA ALA A 8 3.47 1.41 -8.28
C ALA A 8 2.40 2.35 -8.84
N ASP A 9 1.57 1.88 -9.77
CA ASP A 9 0.45 2.66 -10.31
C ASP A 9 -0.53 3.07 -9.20
N MET A 10 -0.90 2.15 -8.33
CA MET A 10 -1.77 2.43 -7.18
C MET A 10 -1.17 3.52 -6.29
N LEU A 11 0.11 3.37 -5.92
CA LEU A 11 0.80 4.35 -5.07
C LEU A 11 0.85 5.72 -5.74
N THR A 12 1.11 5.76 -7.05
CA THR A 12 1.15 7.00 -7.82
C THR A 12 -0.23 7.68 -7.85
N ARG A 13 -1.30 6.92 -8.05
CA ARG A 13 -2.67 7.46 -8.04
C ARG A 13 -3.02 8.07 -6.69
N ILE A 14 -2.66 7.39 -5.60
CA ILE A 14 -2.88 7.91 -4.25
C ILE A 14 -2.06 9.20 -4.05
N ARG A 15 -0.79 9.18 -4.42
CA ARG A 15 0.09 10.36 -4.28
C ARG A 15 -0.46 11.55 -5.06
N ASN A 16 -0.81 11.35 -6.32
CA ASN A 16 -1.34 12.42 -7.16
C ASN A 16 -2.69 12.91 -6.66
N GLY A 17 -3.56 12.01 -6.19
CA GLY A 17 -4.85 12.37 -5.60
C GLY A 17 -4.67 13.25 -4.36
N ASN A 18 -3.73 12.90 -3.49
CA ASN A 18 -3.41 13.71 -2.31
C ASN A 18 -2.88 15.09 -2.69
N MET A 19 -1.97 15.16 -3.68
CA MET A 19 -1.41 16.44 -4.14
C MET A 19 -2.49 17.35 -4.74
N ALA A 20 -3.43 16.77 -5.47
CA ALA A 20 -4.53 17.52 -6.10
C ALA A 20 -5.71 17.72 -5.14
N ARG A 21 -5.63 17.23 -3.90
CA ARG A 21 -6.68 17.34 -2.89
C ARG A 21 -7.99 16.68 -3.30
N HIS A 22 -7.91 15.58 -4.03
CA HIS A 22 -9.09 14.81 -4.40
C HIS A 22 -9.67 14.11 -3.16
N THR A 23 -11.00 13.93 -3.15
CA THR A 23 -11.68 13.18 -2.09
C THR A 23 -11.41 11.69 -2.23
N GLU A 24 -11.36 11.19 -3.46
CA GLU A 24 -11.17 9.77 -3.73
C GLU A 24 -10.34 9.54 -4.98
N VAL A 25 -9.76 8.35 -5.07
CA VAL A 25 -9.07 7.89 -6.27
C VAL A 25 -9.55 6.49 -6.61
N LYS A 26 -9.48 6.14 -7.89
CA LYS A 26 -9.93 4.87 -8.40
C LYS A 26 -8.73 4.10 -8.94
N VAL A 27 -8.59 2.83 -8.55
CA VAL A 27 -7.54 1.94 -9.07
C VAL A 27 -8.17 0.64 -9.55
N PRO A 28 -7.63 0.02 -10.63
CA PRO A 28 -8.12 -1.28 -11.07
C PRO A 28 -7.96 -2.32 -9.95
N PHE A 29 -8.95 -3.19 -9.82
CA PHE A 29 -8.97 -4.18 -8.74
C PHE A 29 -7.89 -5.25 -8.93
N SER A 30 -7.28 -5.65 -7.81
CA SER A 30 -6.59 -6.93 -7.67
C SER A 30 -6.63 -7.30 -6.19
N LYS A 31 -6.48 -8.59 -5.89
CA LYS A 31 -6.49 -9.06 -4.49
C LYS A 31 -5.39 -8.40 -3.67
N ILE A 32 -4.19 -8.28 -4.23
CA ILE A 32 -3.05 -7.64 -3.55
C ILE A 32 -3.35 -6.18 -3.25
N LYS A 33 -3.89 -5.44 -4.22
CA LYS A 33 -4.20 -4.02 -4.03
C LYS A 33 -5.34 -3.82 -3.03
N GLU A 34 -6.32 -4.72 -3.01
CA GLU A 34 -7.36 -4.68 -1.98
C GLU A 34 -6.78 -4.92 -0.60
N SER A 35 -5.89 -5.91 -0.46
CA SER A 35 -5.19 -6.15 0.82
C SER A 35 -4.42 -4.92 1.27
N MET A 36 -3.74 -4.24 0.35
CA MET A 36 -3.01 -3.01 0.65
C MET A 36 -3.96 -1.89 1.09
N ALA A 37 -5.10 -1.73 0.42
CA ALA A 37 -6.10 -0.74 0.80
C ALA A 37 -6.66 -1.02 2.20
N SER A 38 -6.91 -2.28 2.52
CA SER A 38 -7.34 -2.71 3.85
C SER A 38 -6.32 -2.33 4.92
N ILE A 39 -5.04 -2.57 4.65
CA ILE A 39 -3.94 -2.20 5.56
C ILE A 39 -3.91 -0.68 5.74
N LEU A 40 -3.96 0.09 4.67
CA LEU A 40 -3.92 1.55 4.74
C LEU A 40 -5.09 2.10 5.57
N LYS A 41 -6.26 1.51 5.43
CA LYS A 41 -7.43 1.88 6.23
C LYS A 41 -7.21 1.55 7.70
N ASN A 42 -6.79 0.32 8.00
CA ASN A 42 -6.61 -0.15 9.38
C ASN A 42 -5.52 0.61 10.11
N GLU A 43 -4.49 1.06 9.38
CA GLU A 43 -3.39 1.84 9.95
C GLU A 43 -3.67 3.34 9.98
N GLY A 44 -4.85 3.75 9.51
CA GLY A 44 -5.28 5.15 9.60
C GLY A 44 -4.74 6.07 8.51
N TYR A 45 -4.20 5.54 7.42
CA TYR A 45 -3.65 6.34 6.32
C TYR A 45 -4.68 6.79 5.30
N ILE A 46 -5.77 6.05 5.16
CA ILE A 46 -6.90 6.43 4.31
C ILE A 46 -8.20 6.34 5.11
N ALA A 47 -9.24 7.03 4.66
CA ALA A 47 -10.53 7.01 5.35
C ALA A 47 -11.27 5.70 5.12
N GLY A 48 -11.15 5.13 3.93
CA GLY A 48 -11.79 3.85 3.61
C GLY A 48 -11.61 3.50 2.15
N TYR A 49 -12.23 2.39 1.75
CA TYR A 49 -12.28 2.00 0.35
C TYR A 49 -13.52 1.13 0.13
N GLU A 50 -13.90 1.03 -1.13
CA GLU A 50 -14.98 0.11 -1.54
C GLU A 50 -14.66 -0.46 -2.93
N ILE A 51 -15.24 -1.61 -3.23
CA ILE A 51 -15.10 -2.24 -4.54
C ILE A 51 -16.34 -1.88 -5.35
N LYS A 52 -16.12 -1.31 -6.53
CA LYS A 52 -17.21 -0.99 -7.47
C LYS A 52 -17.07 -1.82 -8.73
N GLU A 53 -18.18 -2.39 -9.17
CA GLU A 53 -18.25 -3.18 -10.40
C GLU A 53 -19.23 -2.54 -11.37
N GLU A 54 -18.78 -2.33 -12.61
CA GLU A 54 -19.63 -1.89 -13.72
C GLU A 54 -19.33 -2.79 -14.92
N GLY A 55 -20.28 -3.65 -15.27
CA GLY A 55 -20.06 -4.65 -16.31
C GLY A 55 -18.92 -5.57 -15.95
N ASN A 56 -17.87 -5.58 -16.78
CA ASN A 56 -16.68 -6.40 -16.56
C ASN A 56 -15.55 -5.65 -15.83
N ILE A 57 -15.80 -4.40 -15.45
CA ILE A 57 -14.78 -3.57 -14.83
C ILE A 57 -14.98 -3.57 -13.32
N ARG A 58 -13.92 -3.91 -12.59
CA ARG A 58 -13.88 -3.84 -11.12
C ARG A 58 -12.80 -2.84 -10.73
N ASP A 59 -13.17 -1.92 -9.86
CA ASP A 59 -12.26 -0.91 -9.34
C ASP A 59 -12.29 -0.88 -7.82
N ILE A 60 -11.17 -0.49 -7.22
CA ILE A 60 -11.11 -0.12 -5.82
C ILE A 60 -11.20 1.40 -5.78
N VAL A 61 -12.24 1.91 -5.10
CA VAL A 61 -12.40 3.35 -4.90
C VAL A 61 -11.90 3.67 -3.50
N ILE A 62 -10.80 4.41 -3.42
CA ILE A 62 -10.12 4.74 -2.17
C ILE A 62 -10.51 6.14 -1.76
N THR A 63 -11.06 6.27 -0.55
CA THR A 63 -11.37 7.59 0.03
C THR A 63 -10.14 8.08 0.79
N LEU A 64 -9.57 9.17 0.31
CA LEU A 64 -8.36 9.76 0.87
C LEU A 64 -8.66 10.43 2.21
N LYS A 65 -7.62 10.62 3.01
CA LYS A 65 -7.76 11.17 4.36
C LYS A 65 -6.87 12.40 4.53
N TYR A 66 -7.47 13.46 5.07
CA TYR A 66 -6.79 14.71 5.36
C TYR A 66 -7.01 15.08 6.82
N MET A 67 -6.04 15.76 7.40
CA MET A 67 -6.12 16.24 8.77
C MET A 67 -5.49 17.63 8.82
N ASP A 68 -6.26 18.60 9.30
CA ASP A 68 -5.84 20.01 9.38
C ASP A 68 -5.37 20.55 8.02
N GLY A 69 -6.03 20.12 6.94
CA GLY A 69 -5.73 20.54 5.58
C GLY A 69 -4.61 19.78 4.90
N ASP A 70 -3.92 18.88 5.59
CA ASP A 70 -2.80 18.11 5.04
C ASP A 70 -3.18 16.65 4.83
N ALA A 71 -2.64 16.02 3.79
CA ALA A 71 -2.80 14.60 3.59
C ALA A 71 -2.17 13.83 4.75
N VAL A 72 -2.85 12.81 5.25
CA VAL A 72 -2.33 11.96 6.32
C VAL A 72 -1.12 11.18 5.85
N ILE A 73 -1.15 10.67 4.61
CA ILE A 73 0.03 10.03 4.02
C ILE A 73 1.05 11.09 3.67
N LYS A 74 2.25 11.00 4.27
CA LYS A 74 3.35 11.92 4.01
C LYS A 74 4.30 11.39 2.95
N GLY A 75 4.38 10.08 2.79
CA GLY A 75 5.23 9.46 1.78
C GLY A 75 4.80 8.06 1.43
N LEU A 76 5.08 7.69 0.17
CA LEU A 76 4.84 6.37 -0.38
C LEU A 76 6.07 6.00 -1.20
N LYS A 77 6.66 4.84 -0.93
CA LYS A 77 7.85 4.39 -1.66
C LYS A 77 7.71 2.94 -2.08
N ARG A 78 7.74 2.70 -3.39
CA ARG A 78 7.78 1.35 -3.95
C ARG A 78 9.16 0.76 -3.68
N ILE A 79 9.23 -0.43 -3.10
CA ILE A 79 10.50 -1.09 -2.79
C ILE A 79 10.77 -2.22 -3.76
N SER A 80 9.98 -3.30 -3.73
CA SER A 80 10.10 -4.40 -4.68
C SER A 80 9.45 -4.03 -6.00
N LYS A 81 10.14 -4.30 -7.11
CA LYS A 81 9.66 -3.96 -8.46
C LYS A 81 9.73 -5.19 -9.35
N PRO A 82 8.92 -5.26 -10.44
CA PRO A 82 8.96 -6.43 -11.32
C PRO A 82 10.35 -6.80 -11.83
N GLY A 83 11.19 -5.79 -12.12
CA GLY A 83 12.56 -6.02 -12.57
C GLY A 83 13.57 -6.17 -11.46
N ARG A 84 13.19 -5.97 -10.20
CA ARG A 84 14.09 -6.03 -9.06
C ARG A 84 13.31 -6.34 -7.80
N ARG A 85 13.09 -7.63 -7.55
CA ARG A 85 12.37 -8.07 -6.35
C ARG A 85 13.23 -7.92 -5.11
N VAL A 86 12.62 -7.50 -4.01
CA VAL A 86 13.30 -7.29 -2.73
C VAL A 86 12.64 -8.15 -1.66
N TYR A 87 13.40 -9.11 -1.13
CA TYR A 87 12.94 -10.02 -0.07
C TYR A 87 13.74 -9.77 1.20
N THR A 88 13.14 -10.04 2.33
CA THR A 88 13.79 -9.89 3.62
C THR A 88 13.42 -11.03 4.56
N SER A 89 14.37 -11.42 5.41
CA SER A 89 14.08 -12.29 6.55
C SER A 89 13.46 -11.46 7.66
N VAL A 90 12.87 -12.13 8.65
CA VAL A 90 12.23 -11.43 9.78
C VAL A 90 13.26 -10.61 10.58
N GLU A 91 14.49 -11.08 10.70
CA GLU A 91 15.55 -10.39 11.45
C GLU A 91 15.95 -9.06 10.79
N ASN A 92 15.83 -8.98 9.47
CA ASN A 92 16.27 -7.83 8.69
C ASN A 92 15.12 -6.94 8.21
N LEU A 93 13.92 -7.14 8.74
CA LEU A 93 12.77 -6.31 8.38
C LEU A 93 13.04 -4.85 8.71
N PRO A 94 12.83 -3.94 7.75
CA PRO A 94 13.07 -2.53 7.97
C PRO A 94 12.03 -1.93 8.92
N LYS A 95 12.46 -0.89 9.63
CA LYS A 95 11.54 -0.01 10.40
C LYS A 95 11.48 1.31 9.67
N VAL A 96 10.30 1.66 9.19
CA VAL A 96 10.09 2.90 8.46
C VAL A 96 9.98 4.06 9.45
N LEU A 97 10.86 5.06 9.34
CA LEU A 97 10.93 6.21 10.26
C LEU A 97 10.93 5.77 11.73
N GLY A 98 11.79 4.80 12.06
CA GLY A 98 11.92 4.31 13.44
C GLY A 98 10.66 3.62 13.99
N GLY A 99 9.76 3.17 13.11
CA GLY A 99 8.53 2.51 13.50
C GLY A 99 7.29 3.40 13.44
N LEU A 100 7.43 4.69 13.07
CA LEU A 100 6.30 5.58 12.88
C LEU A 100 5.54 5.30 11.60
N GLY A 101 6.23 4.82 10.55
CA GLY A 101 5.62 4.36 9.33
C GLY A 101 5.47 2.84 9.31
N ILE A 102 5.05 2.32 8.16
CA ILE A 102 4.86 0.88 7.96
C ILE A 102 5.58 0.40 6.70
N ALA A 103 5.99 -0.87 6.71
CA ALA A 103 6.35 -1.60 5.51
C ALA A 103 5.24 -2.61 5.24
N ILE A 104 4.76 -2.66 4.00
CA ILE A 104 3.77 -3.65 3.58
C ILE A 104 4.55 -4.80 2.93
N VAL A 105 4.34 -6.01 3.44
CA VAL A 105 5.13 -7.19 3.09
C VAL A 105 4.20 -8.32 2.63
N SER A 106 4.54 -8.94 1.50
CA SER A 106 3.85 -10.13 1.02
C SER A 106 4.54 -11.36 1.61
N THR A 107 3.81 -12.13 2.40
CA THR A 107 4.34 -13.27 3.15
C THR A 107 3.51 -14.52 2.89
N PRO A 108 3.99 -15.71 3.31
CA PRO A 108 3.16 -16.92 3.27
C PRO A 108 1.85 -16.82 4.08
N LYS A 109 1.78 -15.89 5.02
CA LYS A 109 0.57 -15.62 5.80
C LYS A 109 -0.29 -14.51 5.22
N GLY A 110 0.02 -14.05 4.01
CA GLY A 110 -0.70 -12.98 3.32
C GLY A 110 0.06 -11.67 3.30
N VAL A 111 -0.61 -10.63 2.84
CA VAL A 111 -0.04 -9.28 2.78
C VAL A 111 -0.30 -8.62 4.14
N ILE A 112 0.77 -8.35 4.86
CA ILE A 112 0.72 -7.82 6.24
C ILE A 112 1.79 -6.75 6.43
N ILE A 113 1.72 -6.03 7.56
CA ILE A 113 2.72 -5.00 7.86
C ILE A 113 3.91 -5.63 8.60
N ASP A 114 5.02 -4.88 8.65
CA ASP A 114 6.26 -5.33 9.29
C ASP A 114 6.05 -5.73 10.76
N LYS A 115 5.21 -5.03 11.51
CA LYS A 115 4.92 -5.39 12.91
C LYS A 115 4.30 -6.78 13.00
N GLU A 116 3.35 -7.09 12.12
CA GLU A 116 2.71 -8.40 12.08
C GLU A 116 3.70 -9.48 11.64
N CYS A 117 4.61 -9.14 10.73
CA CYS A 117 5.69 -10.06 10.32
C CYS A 117 6.55 -10.46 11.52
N ARG A 118 6.94 -9.50 12.35
CA ARG A 118 7.74 -9.76 13.55
C ARG A 118 6.96 -10.60 14.56
N LYS A 119 5.69 -10.29 14.74
CA LYS A 119 4.81 -11.02 15.65
C LYS A 119 4.65 -12.49 15.24
N HIS A 120 4.54 -12.76 13.95
CA HIS A 120 4.37 -14.10 13.42
C HIS A 120 5.68 -14.78 13.01
N ASN A 121 6.80 -14.09 13.19
CA ASN A 121 8.15 -14.59 12.86
C ASN A 121 8.26 -15.02 11.39
N VAL A 122 7.79 -14.16 10.48
CA VAL A 122 7.84 -14.40 9.03
C VAL A 122 8.50 -13.24 8.31
N GLY A 123 9.24 -13.54 7.23
CA GLY A 123 9.71 -12.54 6.28
C GLY A 123 8.96 -12.69 4.97
N GLY A 124 9.36 -11.94 3.97
CA GLY A 124 8.73 -11.99 2.66
C GLY A 124 9.20 -10.89 1.71
N GLU A 125 8.39 -10.63 0.71
CA GLU A 125 8.67 -9.59 -0.27
C GLU A 125 8.20 -8.24 0.24
N VAL A 126 9.13 -7.28 0.34
CA VAL A 126 8.81 -5.92 0.80
C VAL A 126 8.21 -5.14 -0.37
N LEU A 127 6.91 -4.90 -0.32
CA LEU A 127 6.21 -4.24 -1.43
C LEU A 127 6.45 -2.73 -1.45
N CYS A 128 6.26 -2.08 -0.32
CA CYS A 128 6.39 -0.62 -0.23
C CYS A 128 6.52 -0.15 1.20
N TYR A 129 6.92 1.11 1.36
CA TYR A 129 6.88 1.84 2.63
C TYR A 129 5.80 2.90 2.56
N VAL A 130 5.14 3.15 3.70
CA VAL A 130 4.14 4.21 3.86
C VAL A 130 4.42 4.94 5.18
N TRP A 131 4.37 6.25 5.15
CA TRP A 131 4.52 7.04 6.36
C TRP A 131 3.76 8.35 6.30
#